data_f44b8029ec4b00fa4e8a569b256cf616
#
_entry.id   f44b8029ec4b00fa4e8a569b256cf616
#
_cell.length_a   1.000
_cell.length_b   1.000
_cell.length_c   1.000
_cell.angle_alpha   90.00
_cell.angle_beta   90.00
_cell.angle_gamma   90.00
#
_symmetry.space_group_name_H-M   'P 1'
#
loop_
_entity.id
_entity.type
_entity.pdbx_description
1 polymer ?
#
loop_
_entity_poly.entity_id
_entity_poly.type
_entity_poly.pdbx_seq_one_letter_code
_entity_poly.pdbx_strand_id
1 'polypeptide(L)'
;MIEYAVDVIIIIIGFTLYAFSHSLLASFKFKKIIAEKIGNYIAFYRLVYNIISVLSLALLIWLLPKPDLIIYDLSYPYDIIILIPQFSSLAGIIWSLRYISTREFLGIEQMKRWINNQYNTNELDEKMTL
;
A
#
# COMPACT_ATOMS: atom_id res chain seq x y z
N MET A 1 -26.75 18.79 4.27
CA MET A 1 -26.33 17.90 5.38
C MET A 1 -26.41 16.41 5.01
N ILE A 2 -27.53 15.92 4.48
CA ILE A 2 -27.69 14.49 4.13
C ILE A 2 -26.69 14.07 3.02
N GLU A 3 -26.47 14.89 2.02
CA GLU A 3 -25.56 14.65 0.92
C GLU A 3 -24.11 14.44 1.40
N TYR A 4 -23.61 15.35 2.26
CA TYR A 4 -22.27 15.19 2.87
C TYR A 4 -22.14 13.94 3.74
N ALA A 5 -23.21 13.55 4.44
CA ALA A 5 -23.20 12.31 5.22
C ALA A 5 -23.08 11.08 4.32
N VAL A 6 -23.76 11.08 3.17
CA VAL A 6 -23.65 10.02 2.17
C VAL A 6 -22.25 9.94 1.58
N ASP A 7 -21.65 11.08 1.22
CA ASP A 7 -20.29 11.14 0.69
C ASP A 7 -19.27 10.59 1.68
N VAL A 8 -19.37 10.98 2.96
CA VAL A 8 -18.50 10.49 4.03
C VAL A 8 -18.64 8.98 4.20
N ILE A 9 -19.87 8.45 4.17
CA ILE A 9 -20.11 7.01 4.27
C ILE A 9 -19.48 6.27 3.08
N ILE A 10 -19.64 6.78 1.85
CA ILE A 10 -19.03 6.20 0.66
C ILE A 10 -17.50 6.18 0.76
N ILE A 11 -16.90 7.26 1.25
CA ILE A 11 -15.45 7.36 1.47
C ILE A 11 -14.99 6.31 2.49
N ILE A 12 -15.67 6.20 3.63
CA ILE A 12 -15.32 5.23 4.68
C ILE A 12 -15.43 3.80 4.16
N ILE A 13 -16.52 3.47 3.48
CA ILE A 13 -16.73 2.14 2.90
C ILE A 13 -15.65 1.84 1.85
N GLY A 14 -15.38 2.77 0.95
CA GLY A 14 -14.39 2.62 -0.10
C GLY A 14 -12.98 2.34 0.46
N PHE A 15 -12.52 3.14 1.42
CA PHE A 15 -11.23 2.92 2.07
C PHE A 15 -11.19 1.64 2.90
N THR A 16 -12.30 1.27 3.56
CA THR A 16 -12.38 0.02 4.34
C THR A 16 -12.26 -1.19 3.42
N LEU A 17 -12.96 -1.21 2.30
CA LEU A 17 -12.89 -2.29 1.31
C LEU A 17 -11.49 -2.38 0.69
N TYR A 18 -10.89 -1.23 0.36
CA TYR A 18 -9.52 -1.19 -0.13
C TYR A 18 -8.54 -1.74 0.90
N ALA A 19 -8.58 -1.26 2.14
CA ALA A 19 -7.69 -1.71 3.21
C ALA A 19 -7.83 -3.21 3.49
N PHE A 20 -9.05 -3.72 3.49
CA PHE A 20 -9.32 -5.15 3.66
C PHE A 20 -8.74 -5.99 2.51
N SER A 21 -9.02 -5.62 1.26
CA SER A 21 -8.51 -6.33 0.09
C SER A 21 -6.99 -6.27 0.00
N HIS A 22 -6.39 -5.10 0.25
CA HIS A 22 -4.94 -4.91 0.31
C HIS A 22 -4.28 -5.79 1.38
N SER A 23 -4.83 -5.81 2.60
CA SER A 23 -4.32 -6.64 3.70
C SER A 23 -4.47 -8.13 3.42
N LEU A 24 -5.58 -8.54 2.80
CA LEU A 24 -5.81 -9.92 2.41
C LEU A 24 -4.77 -10.39 1.40
N LEU A 25 -4.56 -9.62 0.34
CA LEU A 25 -3.56 -9.91 -0.68
C LEU A 25 -2.13 -9.90 -0.12
N ALA A 26 -1.82 -9.02 0.85
CA ALA A 26 -0.53 -8.98 1.52
C ALA A 26 -0.30 -10.16 2.45
N SER A 27 -1.36 -10.86 2.88
CA SER A 27 -1.27 -11.91 3.90
C SER A 27 -0.46 -13.12 3.43
N PHE A 28 0.34 -13.69 4.35
CA PHE A 28 1.12 -14.89 4.09
C PHE A 28 0.24 -16.08 3.69
N LYS A 29 -0.93 -16.22 4.33
CA LYS A 29 -1.88 -17.30 4.02
C LYS A 29 -2.34 -17.24 2.58
N PHE A 30 -2.72 -16.06 2.10
CA PHE A 30 -3.16 -15.88 0.71
C PHE A 30 -2.02 -16.12 -0.27
N LYS A 31 -0.82 -15.59 0.01
CA LYS A 31 0.38 -15.81 -0.78
C LYS A 31 0.71 -17.31 -0.91
N LYS A 32 0.56 -18.09 0.19
CA LYS A 32 0.78 -19.54 0.18
C LYS A 32 -0.21 -20.26 -0.74
N ILE A 33 -1.51 -19.94 -0.65
CA ILE A 33 -2.55 -20.52 -1.52
C ILE A 33 -2.26 -20.28 -3.00
N ILE A 34 -1.80 -19.06 -3.32
CA ILE A 34 -1.42 -18.73 -4.70
C ILE A 34 -0.17 -19.51 -5.12
N ALA A 35 0.84 -19.61 -4.25
CA ALA A 35 2.07 -20.36 -4.54
C ALA A 35 1.81 -21.84 -4.87
N GLU A 36 0.88 -22.47 -4.16
CA GLU A 36 0.48 -23.85 -4.44
C GLU A 36 -0.14 -24.03 -5.83
N LYS A 37 -0.75 -22.98 -6.38
CA LYS A 37 -1.37 -23.01 -7.71
C LYS A 37 -0.44 -22.66 -8.85
N ILE A 38 0.43 -21.66 -8.66
CA ILE A 38 1.26 -21.12 -9.74
C ILE A 38 2.74 -21.53 -9.64
N GLY A 39 3.13 -22.22 -8.55
CA GLY A 39 4.51 -22.72 -8.38
C GLY A 39 5.55 -21.60 -8.43
N ASN A 40 6.61 -21.77 -9.22
CA ASN A 40 7.72 -20.84 -9.30
C ASN A 40 7.35 -19.42 -9.79
N TYR A 41 6.19 -19.25 -10.45
CA TYR A 41 5.71 -17.92 -10.84
C TYR A 41 5.33 -17.03 -9.67
N ILE A 42 5.26 -17.57 -8.45
CA ILE A 42 5.05 -16.79 -7.23
C ILE A 42 6.13 -15.71 -7.03
N ALA A 43 7.28 -15.83 -7.66
CA ALA A 43 8.33 -14.82 -7.68
C ALA A 43 7.84 -13.45 -8.18
N PHE A 44 6.85 -13.43 -9.07
CA PHE A 44 6.26 -12.19 -9.59
C PHE A 44 5.14 -11.63 -8.71
N TYR A 45 4.67 -12.40 -7.73
CA TYR A 45 3.52 -12.03 -6.92
C TYR A 45 3.65 -10.65 -6.28
N ARG A 46 4.80 -10.38 -5.68
CA ARG A 46 5.06 -9.11 -4.99
C ARG A 46 5.03 -7.91 -5.95
N LEU A 47 5.65 -8.05 -7.11
CA LEU A 47 5.63 -7.01 -8.13
C LEU A 47 4.20 -6.71 -8.62
N VAL A 48 3.46 -7.76 -8.97
CA VAL A 48 2.06 -7.65 -9.43
C VAL A 48 1.17 -7.08 -8.34
N TYR A 49 1.32 -7.55 -7.10
CA TYR A 49 0.61 -7.05 -5.94
C TYR A 49 0.84 -5.54 -5.74
N ASN A 50 2.09 -5.07 -5.79
CA ASN A 50 2.41 -3.67 -5.63
C ASN A 50 1.78 -2.81 -6.74
N ILE A 51 1.83 -3.25 -8.00
CA ILE A 51 1.21 -2.56 -9.13
C ILE A 51 -0.30 -2.47 -8.92
N ILE A 52 -0.96 -3.58 -8.61
CA ILE A 52 -2.41 -3.63 -8.37
C ILE A 52 -2.78 -2.71 -7.20
N SER A 53 -2.01 -2.72 -6.11
CA SER A 53 -2.27 -1.88 -4.93
C SER A 53 -2.21 -0.40 -5.26
N VAL A 54 -1.21 0.04 -6.03
CA VAL A 54 -1.09 1.45 -6.43
C VAL A 54 -2.21 1.85 -7.39
N LEU A 55 -2.49 1.02 -8.40
CA LEU A 55 -3.53 1.31 -9.38
C LEU A 55 -4.93 1.33 -8.74
N SER A 56 -5.23 0.38 -7.85
CA SER A 56 -6.51 0.32 -7.17
C SER A 56 -6.71 1.49 -6.19
N LEU A 57 -5.64 1.93 -5.51
CA LEU A 57 -5.70 3.14 -4.68
C LEU A 57 -5.93 4.40 -5.52
N ALA A 58 -5.21 4.55 -6.63
CA ALA A 58 -5.38 5.68 -7.53
C ALA A 58 -6.81 5.73 -8.11
N LEU A 59 -7.34 4.57 -8.52
CA LEU A 59 -8.71 4.45 -9.01
C LEU A 59 -9.72 4.78 -7.91
N LEU A 60 -9.51 4.28 -6.69
CA LEU A 60 -10.37 4.59 -5.54
C LEU A 60 -10.43 6.10 -5.31
N ILE A 61 -9.27 6.77 -5.21
CA ILE A 61 -9.20 8.23 -4.99
C ILE A 61 -9.87 8.99 -6.15
N TRP A 62 -9.79 8.48 -7.37
CA TRP A 62 -10.42 9.11 -8.53
C TRP A 62 -11.95 8.99 -8.51
N LEU A 63 -12.47 7.82 -8.07
CA LEU A 63 -13.91 7.52 -8.04
C LEU A 63 -14.62 8.09 -6.81
N LEU A 64 -13.91 8.29 -5.69
CA LEU A 64 -14.52 8.79 -4.46
C LEU A 64 -15.07 10.20 -4.60
N PRO A 65 -16.21 10.50 -3.97
CA PRO A 65 -16.75 11.85 -3.92
C PRO A 65 -15.74 12.80 -3.25
N LYS A 66 -15.75 14.07 -3.68
CA LYS A 66 -14.89 15.13 -3.15
C LYS A 66 -15.78 16.22 -2.56
N PRO A 67 -16.28 16.02 -1.34
CA PRO A 67 -17.15 16.98 -0.69
C PRO A 67 -16.41 18.30 -0.43
N ASP A 68 -17.01 19.42 -0.82
CA ASP A 68 -16.52 20.77 -0.55
C ASP A 68 -16.84 21.17 0.91
N LEU A 69 -16.41 20.34 1.84
CA LEU A 69 -16.62 20.57 3.27
C LEU A 69 -15.30 20.99 3.94
N ILE A 70 -15.26 22.22 4.41
CA ILE A 70 -14.17 22.69 5.25
C ILE A 70 -14.42 22.17 6.67
N ILE A 71 -13.62 21.17 7.10
CA ILE A 71 -13.71 20.60 8.45
C ILE A 71 -13.06 21.53 9.46
N TYR A 72 -11.96 22.14 9.09
CA TYR A 72 -11.28 23.17 9.88
C TYR A 72 -10.56 24.14 8.94
N ASP A 73 -10.55 25.40 9.32
CA ASP A 73 -9.78 26.46 8.67
C ASP A 73 -8.99 27.18 9.75
N LEU A 74 -7.69 26.89 9.79
CA LEU A 74 -6.78 27.52 10.76
C LEU A 74 -6.00 28.62 10.05
N SER A 75 -6.22 29.85 10.51
CA SER A 75 -5.44 30.99 10.04
C SER A 75 -4.01 30.97 10.62
N TYR A 76 -3.10 31.61 9.90
CA TYR A 76 -1.73 31.84 10.36
C TYR A 76 -1.72 32.48 11.77
N PRO A 77 -0.86 32.02 12.71
CA PRO A 77 0.22 31.02 12.56
C PRO A 77 -0.19 29.57 12.94
N TYR A 78 -1.44 29.29 13.25
CA TYR A 78 -1.88 27.99 13.78
C TYR A 78 -1.88 26.88 12.74
N ASP A 79 -1.97 27.20 11.46
CA ASP A 79 -1.81 26.26 10.33
C ASP A 79 -0.43 25.58 10.34
N ILE A 80 0.62 26.31 10.77
CA ILE A 80 1.99 25.76 10.87
C ILE A 80 2.04 24.62 11.89
N ILE A 81 1.24 24.67 12.96
CA ILE A 81 1.22 23.63 14.01
C ILE A 81 0.80 22.28 13.41
N ILE A 82 -0.11 22.28 12.42
CA ILE A 82 -0.54 21.05 11.72
C ILE A 82 0.49 20.58 10.71
N LEU A 83 1.20 21.49 10.05
CA LEU A 83 2.24 21.13 9.09
C LEU A 83 3.43 20.40 9.73
N ILE A 84 3.78 20.74 10.98
CA ILE A 84 4.90 20.10 11.70
C ILE A 84 4.73 18.56 11.79
N PRO A 85 3.62 18.01 12.34
CA PRO A 85 3.44 16.56 12.39
C PRO A 85 3.33 15.91 10.99
N GLN A 86 2.77 16.60 10.00
CA GLN A 86 2.68 16.10 8.63
C GLN A 86 4.07 15.92 8.02
N PHE A 87 4.93 16.94 8.08
CA PHE A 87 6.30 16.85 7.58
C PHE A 87 7.15 15.88 8.39
N SER A 88 6.98 15.83 9.72
CA SER A 88 7.67 14.88 10.58
C SER A 88 7.30 13.44 10.24
N SER A 89 6.03 13.15 9.95
CA SER A 89 5.56 11.84 9.54
C SER A 89 6.14 11.44 8.17
N LEU A 90 6.17 12.37 7.21
CA LEU A 90 6.76 12.14 5.91
C LEU A 90 8.28 11.87 6.03
N ALA A 91 8.98 12.66 6.82
CA ALA A 91 10.40 12.44 7.11
C ALA A 91 10.65 11.08 7.78
N GLY A 92 9.77 10.67 8.71
CA GLY A 92 9.83 9.35 9.35
C GLY A 92 9.65 8.20 8.36
N ILE A 93 8.71 8.32 7.43
CA ILE A 93 8.51 7.33 6.35
C ILE A 93 9.77 7.22 5.49
N ILE A 94 10.31 8.35 5.01
CA ILE A 94 11.54 8.38 4.19
C ILE A 94 12.73 7.79 4.97
N TRP A 95 12.85 8.12 6.25
CA TRP A 95 13.87 7.54 7.11
C TRP A 95 13.75 6.02 7.22
N SER A 96 12.53 5.50 7.41
CA SER A 96 12.30 4.06 7.56
C SER A 96 12.68 3.27 6.31
N LEU A 97 12.60 3.88 5.11
CA LEU A 97 13.01 3.23 3.86
C LEU A 97 14.50 2.92 3.79
N ARG A 98 15.34 3.54 4.63
CA ARG A 98 16.79 3.23 4.69
C ARG A 98 17.06 1.84 5.24
N TYR A 99 16.14 1.28 6.04
CA TYR A 99 16.28 -0.03 6.68
C TYR A 99 15.64 -1.15 5.86
N ILE A 100 15.01 -0.82 4.72
CA ILE A 100 14.30 -1.77 3.88
C ILE A 100 14.97 -1.82 2.51
N SER A 101 15.27 -3.02 2.03
CA SER A 101 15.68 -3.20 0.65
C SER A 101 14.52 -2.86 -0.29
N THR A 102 14.58 -1.69 -0.92
CA THR A 102 13.54 -1.22 -1.87
C THR A 102 13.32 -2.21 -3.01
N ARG A 103 14.39 -2.88 -3.47
CA ARG A 103 14.30 -3.87 -4.56
C ARG A 103 13.57 -5.14 -4.13
N GLU A 104 13.83 -5.61 -2.90
CA GLU A 104 13.10 -6.73 -2.30
C GLU A 104 11.64 -6.34 -2.04
N PHE A 105 11.39 -5.13 -1.52
CA PHE A 105 10.07 -4.62 -1.27
C PHE A 105 9.23 -4.52 -2.55
N LEU A 106 9.80 -4.05 -3.65
CA LEU A 106 9.12 -3.95 -4.94
C LEU A 106 8.96 -5.29 -5.66
N GLY A 107 9.66 -6.34 -5.26
CA GLY A 107 9.62 -7.64 -5.93
C GLY A 107 10.62 -7.81 -7.07
N ILE A 108 11.54 -6.87 -7.26
CA ILE A 108 12.52 -6.88 -8.34
C ILE A 108 13.58 -7.95 -8.13
N GLU A 109 14.05 -8.14 -6.90
CA GLU A 109 15.05 -9.15 -6.59
C GLU A 109 14.49 -10.58 -6.69
N GLN A 110 13.20 -10.78 -6.35
CA GLN A 110 12.52 -12.06 -6.56
C GLN A 110 12.46 -12.42 -8.03
N MET A 111 12.10 -11.47 -8.87
CA MET A 111 12.08 -11.65 -10.33
C MET A 111 13.48 -11.98 -10.88
N LYS A 112 14.53 -11.31 -10.41
CA LYS A 112 15.90 -11.61 -10.82
C LYS A 112 16.35 -13.01 -10.40
N ARG A 113 16.06 -13.42 -9.16
CA ARG A 113 16.32 -14.79 -8.69
C ARG A 113 15.60 -15.82 -9.54
N TRP A 114 14.38 -15.53 -9.94
CA TRP A 114 13.63 -16.42 -10.85
C TRP A 114 14.27 -16.53 -12.22
N ILE A 115 14.67 -15.40 -12.83
CA ILE A 115 15.36 -15.38 -14.13
C ILE A 115 16.68 -16.18 -14.09
N ASN A 116 17.40 -16.09 -12.96
CA ASN A 116 18.68 -16.79 -12.77
C ASN A 116 18.51 -18.24 -12.27
N ASN A 117 17.29 -18.79 -12.23
CA ASN A 117 16.97 -20.12 -11.69
C ASN A 117 17.41 -20.35 -10.23
N GLN A 118 17.47 -19.28 -9.44
CA GLN A 118 17.87 -19.29 -8.04
C GLN A 118 16.71 -19.06 -7.07
N TYR A 119 15.48 -18.94 -7.59
CA TYR A 119 14.31 -18.71 -6.76
C TYR A 119 13.85 -19.98 -6.07
N ASN A 120 13.70 -19.91 -4.73
CA ASN A 120 13.22 -21.02 -3.92
C ASN A 120 11.77 -20.74 -3.47
N THR A 121 10.82 -21.57 -3.91
CA THR A 121 9.39 -21.46 -3.56
C THR A 121 9.09 -21.74 -2.09
N ASN A 122 10.00 -22.36 -1.35
CA ASN A 122 9.84 -22.61 0.08
C ASN A 122 10.09 -21.37 0.94
N GLU A 123 10.75 -20.34 0.39
CA GLU A 123 11.06 -19.08 1.08
C GLU A 123 10.04 -17.98 0.70
N LEU A 124 8.77 -18.21 1.05
CA LEU A 124 7.71 -17.21 0.78
C LEU A 124 7.86 -15.96 1.67
N ASP A 125 8.44 -16.10 2.86
CA ASP A 125 8.73 -15.01 3.79
C ASP A 125 10.16 -14.50 3.56
N GLU A 126 10.29 -13.56 2.66
CA GLU A 126 11.57 -12.96 2.31
C GLU A 126 11.96 -11.87 3.31
N LYS A 127 13.22 -11.89 3.71
CA LYS A 127 13.79 -10.84 4.57
C LYS A 127 13.88 -9.53 3.79
N MET A 128 13.08 -8.55 4.19
CA MET A 128 13.11 -7.20 3.58
C MET A 128 14.10 -6.24 4.25
N THR A 129 14.71 -6.67 5.36
CA THR A 129 15.72 -5.86 6.07
C THR A 129 17.08 -5.96 5.37
N LEU A 130 17.79 -4.84 5.30
CA LEU A 130 19.17 -4.75 4.85
C LEU A 130 20.10 -5.45 5.84
#